data_7a639a7783f462ddbda788b48aea6cc3
#
_entry.id   7a639a7783f462ddbda788b48aea6cc3
#
_cell.length_a   1.000
_cell.length_b   1.000
_cell.length_c   1.000
_cell.angle_alpha   90.00
_cell.angle_beta   90.00
_cell.angle_gamma   90.00
#
_symmetry.space_group_name_H-M   'P 1'
#
loop_
_entity.id
_entity.type
_entity.pdbx_description
1 polymer ?
#
loop_
_entity_poly.entity_id
_entity_poly.type
_entity_poly.pdbx_seq_one_letter_code
_entity_poly.pdbx_strand_id
1 'polypeptide(L)'
;NRTAGRRSGRASQRLGKRAEEAVRLALQAAGFRMIERVATPWTVTFHRGRPKAAFPTAKVSGDFRAVEPGTGRSVLVEVKCRSGRLRWSDLRPHQRQALDEHHRLGGISILAWVTGWEVRLLRWPVEEFGPGKTLKSSAP
;
A
#
# COMPACT_ATOMS: atom_id res chain seq x y z
N ASN A 1 -12.72 -23.48 -17.20
CA ASN A 1 -12.87 -22.32 -16.33
C ASN A 1 -11.86 -22.24 -15.17
N ARG A 2 -11.26 -23.36 -14.75
CA ARG A 2 -10.20 -23.35 -13.72
C ARG A 2 -8.89 -22.74 -14.21
N THR A 3 -8.62 -22.79 -15.52
CA THR A 3 -7.41 -22.21 -16.13
C THR A 3 -7.47 -20.69 -16.25
N ALA A 4 -8.66 -20.11 -16.48
CA ALA A 4 -8.84 -18.65 -16.56
C ALA A 4 -8.62 -17.97 -15.20
N GLY A 5 -9.07 -18.58 -14.10
CA GLY A 5 -8.86 -18.06 -12.76
C GLY A 5 -7.39 -18.02 -12.34
N ARG A 6 -6.61 -19.03 -12.74
CA ARG A 6 -5.17 -19.09 -12.48
C ARG A 6 -4.39 -18.03 -13.27
N ARG A 7 -4.79 -17.75 -14.51
CA ARG A 7 -4.16 -16.73 -15.35
C ARG A 7 -4.41 -15.31 -14.80
N SER A 8 -5.63 -15.04 -14.35
CA SER A 8 -5.99 -13.76 -13.76
C SER A 8 -5.24 -13.52 -12.43
N GLY A 9 -5.11 -14.54 -11.58
CA GLY A 9 -4.34 -14.44 -10.34
C GLY A 9 -2.86 -14.15 -10.57
N ARG A 10 -2.23 -14.81 -11.54
CA ARG A 10 -0.83 -14.55 -11.91
C ARG A 10 -0.62 -13.16 -12.49
N ALA A 11 -1.55 -12.69 -13.34
CA ALA A 11 -1.50 -11.34 -13.91
C ALA A 11 -1.63 -10.28 -12.81
N SER A 12 -2.54 -10.46 -11.85
CA SER A 12 -2.71 -9.57 -10.70
C SER A 12 -1.47 -9.55 -9.80
N GLN A 13 -0.84 -10.70 -9.56
CA GLN A 13 0.41 -10.78 -8.79
C GLN A 13 1.57 -10.06 -9.48
N ARG A 14 1.70 -10.20 -10.80
CA ARG A 14 2.73 -9.49 -11.58
C ARG A 14 2.52 -7.99 -11.55
N LEU A 15 1.27 -7.54 -11.69
CA LEU A 15 0.93 -6.12 -11.62
C LEU A 15 1.24 -5.56 -10.23
N GLY A 16 0.92 -6.32 -9.17
CA GLY A 16 1.24 -5.95 -7.80
C GLY A 16 2.74 -5.79 -7.56
N LYS A 17 3.57 -6.71 -8.05
CA LYS A 17 5.03 -6.63 -7.93
C LYS A 17 5.61 -5.42 -8.67
N ARG A 18 5.12 -5.14 -9.87
CA ARG A 18 5.55 -3.96 -10.64
C ARG A 18 5.15 -2.67 -9.96
N ALA A 19 3.94 -2.61 -9.40
CA ALA A 19 3.48 -1.46 -8.64
C ALA A 19 4.32 -1.25 -7.39
N GLU A 20 4.65 -2.32 -6.66
CA GLU A 20 5.51 -2.26 -5.48
C GLU A 20 6.89 -1.70 -5.82
N GLU A 21 7.51 -2.19 -6.89
CA GLU A 21 8.82 -1.72 -7.33
C GLU A 21 8.76 -0.26 -7.78
N ALA A 22 7.72 0.14 -8.50
CA ALA A 22 7.52 1.52 -8.91
C ALA A 22 7.37 2.44 -7.70
N VAL A 23 6.65 2.03 -6.67
CA VAL A 23 6.49 2.81 -5.44
C VAL A 23 7.83 2.90 -4.70
N ARG A 24 8.58 1.81 -4.60
CA ARG A 24 9.91 1.81 -3.98
C ARG A 24 10.83 2.83 -4.65
N LEU A 25 10.88 2.83 -5.98
CA LEU A 25 11.70 3.77 -6.75
C LEU A 25 11.22 5.22 -6.56
N ALA A 26 9.91 5.44 -6.51
CA ALA A 26 9.34 6.75 -6.27
C ALA A 26 9.70 7.28 -4.87
N LEU A 27 9.63 6.42 -3.85
CA LEU A 27 10.03 6.78 -2.48
C LEU A 27 11.52 7.11 -2.39
N GLN A 28 12.37 6.34 -3.06
CA GLN A 28 13.81 6.62 -3.13
C GLN A 28 14.07 7.97 -3.81
N ALA A 29 13.42 8.22 -4.93
CA ALA A 29 13.55 9.49 -5.66
C ALA A 29 13.07 10.69 -4.83
N ALA A 30 12.07 10.49 -3.98
CA ALA A 30 11.58 11.50 -3.05
C ALA A 30 12.51 11.74 -1.84
N GLY A 31 13.58 10.95 -1.72
CA GLY A 31 14.58 11.11 -0.67
C GLY A 31 14.38 10.27 0.58
N PHE A 32 13.36 9.43 0.63
CA PHE A 32 13.14 8.54 1.79
C PHE A 32 14.18 7.42 1.83
N ARG A 33 14.47 6.96 3.04
CA ARG A 33 15.47 5.94 3.32
C ARG A 33 14.85 4.78 4.09
N MET A 34 15.58 3.68 4.19
CA MET A 34 15.15 2.47 4.91
C MET A 34 13.76 2.02 4.46
N ILE A 35 13.57 1.97 3.16
CA ILE A 35 12.29 1.61 2.55
C ILE A 35 12.13 0.10 2.63
N GLU A 36 11.12 -0.34 3.38
CA GLU A 36 10.84 -1.76 3.59
C GLU A 36 9.39 -2.06 3.29
N ARG A 37 9.17 -3.16 2.59
CA ARG A 37 7.82 -3.68 2.42
C ARG A 37 7.36 -4.32 3.72
N VAL A 38 6.14 -3.97 4.15
CA VAL A 38 5.54 -4.58 5.33
C VAL A 38 4.92 -5.92 4.94
N ALA A 39 5.50 -6.99 5.46
CA ALA A 39 4.98 -8.34 5.23
C ALA A 39 3.88 -8.65 6.24
N THR A 40 2.79 -9.26 5.76
CA THR A 40 1.75 -9.77 6.64
C THR A 40 2.28 -11.01 7.36
N PRO A 41 2.32 -11.02 8.73
CA PRO A 41 2.75 -12.21 9.44
C PRO A 41 1.71 -13.33 9.29
N TRP A 42 2.21 -14.55 9.11
CA TRP A 42 1.37 -15.73 8.95
C TRP A 42 1.63 -16.68 10.11
N THR A 43 0.55 -17.26 10.63
CA THR A 43 0.62 -18.38 11.58
C THR A 43 0.36 -19.66 10.84
N VAL A 44 1.23 -20.66 11.03
CA VAL A 44 1.06 -21.99 10.50
C VAL A 44 0.80 -22.94 11.65
N THR A 45 -0.31 -23.67 11.60
CA THR A 45 -0.61 -24.72 12.58
C THR A 45 -0.20 -26.07 12.01
N PHE A 46 0.23 -26.96 12.89
CA PHE A 46 0.67 -28.31 12.55
C PHE A 46 -0.18 -29.35 13.22
N HIS A 47 -0.38 -30.48 12.53
CA HIS A 47 -0.99 -31.67 13.09
C HIS A 47 -0.13 -32.87 12.72
N ARG A 48 0.30 -33.64 13.75
CA ARG A 48 1.19 -34.79 13.56
C ARG A 48 2.45 -34.50 12.73
N GLY A 49 3.08 -33.33 12.97
CA GLY A 49 4.28 -32.90 12.27
C GLY A 49 4.06 -32.40 10.85
N ARG A 50 2.82 -32.28 10.38
CA ARG A 50 2.49 -31.76 9.03
C ARG A 50 1.73 -30.45 9.11
N PRO A 51 1.98 -29.50 8.19
CA PRO A 51 1.21 -28.27 8.13
C PRO A 51 -0.27 -28.56 7.95
N LYS A 52 -1.11 -28.00 8.81
CA LYS A 52 -2.57 -28.17 8.77
C LYS A 52 -3.27 -26.98 8.15
N ALA A 53 -2.92 -25.78 8.59
CA ALA A 53 -3.53 -24.54 8.15
C ALA A 53 -2.52 -23.42 8.20
N ALA A 54 -2.70 -22.42 7.32
CA ALA A 54 -1.94 -21.17 7.34
C ALA A 54 -2.94 -20.01 7.25
N PHE A 55 -2.79 -19.03 8.12
CA PHE A 55 -3.67 -17.86 8.15
C PHE A 55 -2.89 -16.62 8.62
N PRO A 56 -3.33 -15.39 8.22
CA PRO A 56 -2.72 -14.17 8.70
C PRO A 56 -2.86 -14.05 10.22
N THR A 57 -1.75 -13.81 10.90
CA THR A 57 -1.73 -13.68 12.36
C THR A 57 -2.35 -12.37 12.83
N ALA A 58 -2.15 -11.30 12.05
CA ALA A 58 -2.65 -9.98 12.38
C ALA A 58 -2.84 -9.14 11.12
N LYS A 59 -3.73 -8.16 11.18
CA LYS A 59 -3.82 -7.12 10.16
C LYS A 59 -2.66 -6.16 10.34
N VAL A 60 -1.90 -5.96 9.27
CA VAL A 60 -0.75 -5.05 9.26
C VAL A 60 -1.17 -3.76 8.57
N SER A 61 -0.79 -2.62 9.15
CA SER A 61 -1.08 -1.32 8.58
C SER A 61 0.01 -0.90 7.60
N GLY A 62 -0.41 -0.49 6.41
CA GLY A 62 0.45 0.01 5.36
C GLY A 62 1.15 -1.08 4.56
N ASP A 63 1.62 -0.69 3.40
CA ASP A 63 2.33 -1.58 2.47
C ASP A 63 3.84 -1.40 2.54
N PHE A 64 4.30 -0.18 2.88
CA PHE A 64 5.71 0.14 3.06
C PHE A 64 5.93 0.97 4.31
N ARG A 65 7.11 0.83 4.85
CA ARG A 65 7.67 1.69 5.90
C ARG A 65 8.97 2.31 5.41
N ALA A 66 9.24 3.53 5.84
CA ALA A 66 10.47 4.22 5.51
C ALA A 66 10.81 5.22 6.62
N VAL A 67 11.91 5.93 6.45
CA VAL A 67 12.35 6.98 7.37
C VAL A 67 12.69 8.22 6.55
N GLU A 68 12.27 9.38 7.05
CA GLU A 68 12.70 10.66 6.50
C GLU A 68 14.10 11.00 7.05
N PRO A 69 15.11 11.13 6.18
CA PRO A 69 16.44 11.51 6.64
C PRO A 69 16.43 12.96 7.14
N GLY A 70 17.28 13.26 8.11
CA GLY A 70 17.35 14.57 8.72
C GLY A 70 16.48 14.72 9.96
N THR A 71 15.25 14.25 9.94
CA THR A 71 14.32 14.29 11.08
C THR A 71 14.19 12.94 11.80
N GLY A 72 14.42 11.83 11.07
CA GLY A 72 14.20 10.48 11.59
C GLY A 72 12.71 10.11 11.70
N ARG A 73 11.81 10.90 11.11
CA ARG A 73 10.37 10.64 11.20
C ARG A 73 9.99 9.35 10.49
N SER A 74 9.14 8.56 11.15
CA SER A 74 8.55 7.36 10.58
C SER A 74 7.66 7.69 9.40
N VAL A 75 7.78 6.92 8.32
CA VAL A 75 6.97 7.06 7.12
C VAL A 75 6.12 5.81 6.96
N LEU A 76 4.82 5.99 6.81
CA LEU A 76 3.85 4.93 6.53
C LEU A 76 3.27 5.14 5.13
N VAL A 77 3.32 4.12 4.30
CA VAL A 77 2.86 4.20 2.91
C VAL A 77 1.78 3.15 2.65
N GLU A 78 0.63 3.60 2.16
CA GLU A 78 -0.43 2.73 1.64
C GLU A 78 -0.45 2.83 0.12
N VAL A 79 -0.42 1.69 -0.58
CA VAL A 79 -0.37 1.64 -2.04
C VAL A 79 -1.76 1.31 -2.59
N LYS A 80 -2.20 2.10 -3.56
CA LYS A 80 -3.45 1.83 -4.31
C LYS A 80 -3.18 1.90 -5.80
N CYS A 81 -3.60 0.84 -6.49
CA CYS A 81 -3.53 0.75 -7.95
C CYS A 81 -4.94 0.96 -8.51
N ARG A 82 -5.17 2.08 -9.14
CA ARG A 82 -6.46 2.42 -9.76
C ARG A 82 -6.23 3.24 -11.02
N SER A 83 -6.91 2.89 -12.09
CA SER A 83 -6.82 3.61 -13.35
C SER A 83 -7.77 4.80 -13.36
N GLY A 84 -7.26 5.96 -13.76
CA GLY A 84 -8.05 7.16 -14.04
C GLY A 84 -8.56 7.90 -12.82
N ARG A 85 -9.05 7.22 -11.80
CA ARG A 85 -9.60 7.85 -10.60
C ARG A 85 -9.39 7.00 -9.35
N LEU A 86 -9.25 7.70 -8.24
CA LEU A 86 -9.16 7.10 -6.93
C LEU A 86 -10.30 7.65 -6.06
N ARG A 87 -11.16 6.77 -5.58
CA ARG A 87 -12.29 7.12 -4.75
C ARG A 87 -11.95 6.97 -3.27
N TRP A 88 -12.59 7.75 -2.43
CA TRP A 88 -12.44 7.61 -0.98
C TRP A 88 -12.75 6.19 -0.51
N SER A 89 -13.77 5.56 -1.07
CA SER A 89 -14.17 4.20 -0.77
C SER A 89 -13.17 3.13 -1.23
N ASP A 90 -12.20 3.48 -2.08
CA ASP A 90 -11.12 2.56 -2.47
C ASP A 90 -10.16 2.30 -1.30
N LEU A 91 -10.11 3.20 -0.33
CA LEU A 91 -9.40 2.97 0.92
C LEU A 91 -10.36 2.39 1.95
N ARG A 92 -9.99 1.26 2.53
CA ARG A 92 -10.77 0.66 3.61
C ARG A 92 -10.66 1.51 4.89
N PRO A 93 -11.69 1.50 5.77
CA PRO A 93 -11.66 2.29 6.99
C PRO A 93 -10.40 2.09 7.85
N HIS A 94 -9.92 0.86 8.00
CA HIS A 94 -8.72 0.59 8.78
C HIS A 94 -7.45 1.17 8.14
N GLN A 95 -7.40 1.28 6.81
CA GLN A 95 -6.29 1.90 6.10
C GLN A 95 -6.26 3.42 6.33
N ARG A 96 -7.42 4.06 6.23
CA ARG A 96 -7.55 5.50 6.52
C ARG A 96 -7.23 5.82 7.97
N GLN A 97 -7.72 5.00 8.90
CA GLN A 97 -7.45 5.17 10.33
C GLN A 97 -5.96 5.06 10.64
N ALA A 98 -5.26 4.11 10.02
CA ALA A 98 -3.83 3.95 10.20
C ALA A 98 -3.04 5.17 9.70
N LEU A 99 -3.39 5.68 8.53
CA LEU A 99 -2.78 6.89 7.98
C LEU A 99 -3.03 8.10 8.87
N ASP A 100 -4.27 8.27 9.35
CA ASP A 100 -4.66 9.37 10.24
C ASP A 100 -3.90 9.31 11.57
N GLU A 101 -3.88 8.17 12.22
CA GLU A 101 -3.24 8.00 13.52
C GLU A 101 -1.73 8.22 13.42
N HIS A 102 -1.10 7.61 12.42
CA HIS A 102 0.33 7.79 12.18
C HIS A 102 0.70 9.26 11.97
N HIS A 103 -0.12 9.98 11.20
CA HIS A 103 0.06 11.42 10.99
C HIS A 103 -0.09 12.21 12.30
N ARG A 104 -1.13 11.92 13.09
CA ARG A 104 -1.36 12.60 14.37
C ARG A 104 -0.25 12.37 15.38
N LEU A 105 0.39 11.20 15.34
CA LEU A 105 1.51 10.88 16.23
C LEU A 105 2.84 11.51 15.77
N GLY A 106 2.83 12.31 14.71
CA GLY A 106 4.00 13.01 14.22
C GLY A 106 4.74 12.33 13.07
N GLY A 107 4.24 11.20 12.59
CA GLY A 107 4.79 10.52 11.42
C GLY A 107 4.37 11.18 10.10
N ILE A 108 4.97 10.71 9.02
CA ILE A 108 4.60 11.07 7.66
C ILE A 108 3.78 9.93 7.08
N SER A 109 2.53 10.20 6.73
CA SER A 109 1.67 9.23 6.08
C SER A 109 1.53 9.57 4.59
N ILE A 110 1.67 8.56 3.74
CA ILE A 110 1.66 8.73 2.29
C ILE A 110 0.70 7.74 1.66
N LEU A 111 -0.16 8.25 0.79
CA LEU A 111 -0.96 7.44 -0.12
C LEU A 111 -0.23 7.41 -1.46
N ALA A 112 0.27 6.24 -1.84
CA ALA A 112 0.93 6.04 -3.13
C ALA A 112 -0.10 5.53 -4.13
N TRP A 113 -0.51 6.40 -5.04
CA TRP A 113 -1.47 6.07 -6.08
C TRP A 113 -0.73 5.70 -7.36
N VAL A 114 -0.86 4.43 -7.74
CA VAL A 114 -0.27 3.90 -8.97
C VAL A 114 -1.35 3.85 -10.05
N THR A 115 -1.14 4.60 -11.12
CA THR A 115 -2.04 4.65 -12.27
C THR A 115 -1.23 4.43 -13.54
N GLY A 116 -1.34 3.26 -14.16
CA GLY A 116 -0.54 2.90 -15.34
C GLY A 116 0.96 2.90 -15.03
N TRP A 117 1.69 3.82 -15.63
CA TRP A 117 3.13 3.99 -15.43
C TRP A 117 3.48 5.11 -14.46
N GLU A 118 2.49 5.79 -13.91
CA GLU A 118 2.67 6.93 -13.03
C GLU A 118 2.47 6.53 -11.57
N VAL A 119 3.36 6.98 -10.69
CA VAL A 119 3.20 6.87 -9.25
C VAL A 119 3.08 8.27 -8.67
N ARG A 120 1.97 8.54 -8.01
CA ARG A 120 1.76 9.80 -7.30
C ARG A 120 1.87 9.55 -5.80
N LEU A 121 2.83 10.19 -5.17
CA LEU A 121 3.00 10.15 -3.71
C LEU A 121 2.20 11.30 -3.11
N LEU A 122 1.09 10.99 -2.48
CA LEU A 122 0.18 11.96 -1.90
C LEU A 122 0.37 11.98 -0.38
N ARG A 123 0.74 13.15 0.14
CA ARG A 123 0.93 13.29 1.58
C ARG A 123 -0.42 13.37 2.27
N TRP A 124 -0.61 12.50 3.27
CA TRP A 124 -1.85 12.41 4.02
C TRP A 124 -1.84 13.41 5.20
N PRO A 125 -2.94 14.08 5.53
CA PRO A 125 -4.21 14.07 4.79
C PRO A 125 -4.09 14.76 3.43
N VAL A 126 -4.77 14.20 2.43
CA VAL A 126 -4.72 14.74 1.07
C VAL A 126 -5.79 15.81 0.93
N GLU A 127 -5.37 16.99 0.49
CA GLU A 127 -6.28 18.09 0.23
C GLU A 127 -7.32 17.69 -0.83
N GLU A 128 -8.56 18.10 -0.63
CA GLU A 128 -9.69 17.78 -1.51
C GLU A 128 -10.02 16.28 -1.64
N PHE A 129 -9.48 15.44 -0.75
CA PHE A 129 -9.80 14.03 -0.72
C PHE A 129 -10.48 13.64 0.59
N GLY A 130 -11.72 13.16 0.51
CA GLY A 130 -12.54 12.82 1.66
C GLY A 130 -13.78 12.04 1.26
N PRO A 131 -14.71 11.79 2.20
CA PRO A 131 -15.94 11.06 1.90
C PRO A 131 -16.71 11.64 0.72
N GLY A 132 -17.06 10.79 -0.25
CA GLY A 132 -17.76 11.21 -1.46
C GLY A 132 -16.92 11.94 -2.50
N LYS A 133 -15.63 12.12 -2.24
CA LYS A 133 -14.71 12.79 -3.15
C LYS A 133 -13.86 11.79 -3.93
N THR A 134 -13.42 12.22 -5.10
CA THR A 134 -12.64 11.39 -6.03
C THR A 134 -11.46 12.20 -6.56
N LEU A 135 -10.26 11.61 -6.48
CA LEU A 135 -9.10 12.15 -7.15
C LEU A 135 -9.06 11.65 -8.59
N LYS A 136 -8.74 12.52 -9.52
CA LYS A 136 -8.62 12.16 -10.94
C LYS A 136 -7.17 12.18 -11.38
N SER A 137 -6.80 11.23 -12.24
CA SER A 137 -5.51 11.24 -12.88
C SER A 137 -5.41 12.43 -13.84
N SER A 138 -4.24 13.09 -13.86
CA SER A 138 -3.96 14.15 -14.80
C SER A 138 -3.59 13.64 -16.20
N ALA A 139 -3.37 12.33 -16.35
CA ALA A 139 -3.10 11.71 -17.63
C ALA A 139 -4.40 11.51 -18.41
N PRO A 140 -4.43 11.83 -19.72
CA PRO A 140 -5.59 11.56 -20.56
C PRO A 140 -5.84 10.06 -20.74
#